data_d29eebd9cf86a84d8964970f2f9e727b
#
_entry.id   d29eebd9cf86a84d8964970f2f9e727b
#
_cell.length_a   1.000
_cell.length_b   1.000
_cell.length_c   1.000
_cell.angle_alpha   90.00
_cell.angle_beta   90.00
_cell.angle_gamma   90.00
#
_symmetry.space_group_name_H-M   'P 1'
#
loop_
_entity.id
_entity.type
_entity.pdbx_description
1 polymer ?
#
loop_
_entity_poly.entity_id
_entity_poly.type
_entity_poly.pdbx_seq_one_letter_code
_entity_poly.pdbx_strand_id
1 'polypeptide(L)'
;MVNTYYQSIAPEYVRHRRVHPEVLRSLVSIGALDSHSSVLDVGCGTGNYLLALAESVGCECWGVDPSAAMLAEAKIRLADAHLFCASAERLKLPADQFDLVFAVDVVHHFGDREQVFRECLRVLCPGGSFCLVTESAEMIRRREPHASYFPAAVEIELARYPSVVALKSELQAAGFVDLQQLEVECHTELTDIEPYRTKVHSSLQLMSNSTFDAGIERLGQDLRSGPIPYTWRYLLLSGTKRASA
;
A
#
# COMPACT_ATOMS: atom_id res chain seq x y z
N MET A 1 -11.81 -2.13 -14.54
CA MET A 1 -11.00 -1.10 -15.20
C MET A 1 -9.62 -0.90 -14.50
N VAL A 2 -9.50 -1.03 -13.19
CA VAL A 2 -8.22 -0.87 -12.45
C VAL A 2 -7.16 -1.89 -12.88
N ASN A 3 -7.55 -3.11 -13.20
CA ASN A 3 -6.63 -4.20 -13.51
C ASN A 3 -5.81 -3.98 -14.80
N THR A 4 -6.38 -3.35 -15.83
CA THR A 4 -5.69 -3.13 -17.12
C THR A 4 -4.57 -2.09 -16.99
N TYR A 5 -4.74 -1.10 -16.13
CA TYR A 5 -3.76 -0.07 -15.89
C TYR A 5 -2.47 -0.63 -15.24
N TYR A 6 -2.61 -1.37 -14.14
CA TYR A 6 -1.45 -1.95 -13.44
C TYR A 6 -0.69 -2.98 -14.29
N GLN A 7 -1.34 -3.61 -15.27
CA GLN A 7 -0.66 -4.49 -16.22
C GLN A 7 0.31 -3.73 -17.14
N SER A 8 -0.02 -2.49 -17.52
CA SER A 8 0.80 -1.71 -18.45
C SER A 8 1.96 -0.96 -17.79
N ILE A 9 1.89 -0.68 -16.49
CA ILE A 9 2.89 0.14 -15.78
C ILE A 9 3.81 -0.65 -14.84
N ALA A 10 3.70 -1.98 -14.77
CA ALA A 10 4.43 -2.78 -13.80
C ALA A 10 5.96 -2.52 -13.80
N PRO A 11 6.68 -2.41 -14.94
CA PRO A 11 8.11 -2.08 -14.96
C PRO A 11 8.42 -0.68 -14.39
N GLU A 12 7.59 0.32 -14.72
CA GLU A 12 7.77 1.68 -14.21
C GLU A 12 7.43 1.76 -12.71
N TYR A 13 6.45 0.96 -12.28
CA TYR A 13 6.10 0.86 -10.86
C TYR A 13 7.28 0.34 -10.02
N VAL A 14 8.00 -0.69 -10.48
CA VAL A 14 9.23 -1.19 -9.83
C VAL A 14 10.29 -0.09 -9.73
N ARG A 15 10.48 0.68 -10.79
CA ARG A 15 11.53 1.72 -10.83
C ARG A 15 11.27 2.86 -9.86
N HIS A 16 10.01 3.24 -9.67
CA HIS A 16 9.65 4.51 -9.03
C HIS A 16 8.99 4.37 -7.66
N ARG A 17 8.34 3.24 -7.37
CA ARG A 17 7.75 3.04 -6.04
C ARG A 17 8.81 2.61 -5.03
N ARG A 18 8.83 3.28 -3.90
CA ARG A 18 9.79 3.04 -2.81
C ARG A 18 9.07 2.55 -1.57
N VAL A 19 9.80 1.83 -0.73
CA VAL A 19 9.35 1.44 0.61
C VAL A 19 9.51 2.65 1.53
N HIS A 20 8.45 2.96 2.28
CA HIS A 20 8.51 3.97 3.32
C HIS A 20 9.20 3.38 4.57
N PRO A 21 10.33 3.93 5.03
CA PRO A 21 11.14 3.28 6.07
C PRO A 21 10.40 3.14 7.40
N GLU A 22 9.58 4.14 7.79
CA GLU A 22 8.81 4.07 9.03
C GLU A 22 7.65 3.07 8.94
N VAL A 23 7.04 2.90 7.76
CA VAL A 23 6.04 1.84 7.55
C VAL A 23 6.68 0.47 7.73
N LEU A 24 7.85 0.23 7.11
CA LEU A 24 8.56 -1.05 7.26
C LEU A 24 8.88 -1.34 8.73
N ARG A 25 9.44 -0.37 9.46
CA ARG A 25 9.71 -0.50 10.91
C ARG A 25 8.45 -0.80 11.71
N SER A 26 7.35 -0.12 11.38
CA SER A 26 6.07 -0.33 12.05
C SER A 26 5.50 -1.72 11.78
N LEU A 27 5.58 -2.23 10.54
CA LEU A 27 5.13 -3.59 10.21
C LEU A 27 5.92 -4.63 11.02
N VAL A 28 7.24 -4.50 11.10
CA VAL A 28 8.08 -5.39 11.92
C VAL A 28 7.68 -5.35 13.39
N SER A 29 7.44 -4.14 13.93
CA SER A 29 7.05 -3.97 15.33
C SER A 29 5.63 -4.49 15.62
N ILE A 30 4.64 -4.18 14.77
CA ILE A 30 3.24 -4.61 14.92
C ILE A 30 3.11 -6.13 14.87
N GLY A 31 3.83 -6.77 13.95
CA GLY A 31 3.86 -8.24 13.82
C GLY A 31 4.80 -8.92 14.80
N ALA A 32 5.63 -8.19 15.56
CA ALA A 32 6.73 -8.73 16.36
C ALA A 32 7.58 -9.72 15.56
N LEU A 33 7.89 -9.34 14.29
CA LEU A 33 8.43 -10.27 13.29
C LEU A 33 9.87 -10.67 13.57
N ASP A 34 10.14 -11.94 13.31
CA ASP A 34 11.46 -12.56 13.28
C ASP A 34 11.60 -13.50 12.06
N SER A 35 12.71 -14.23 11.97
CA SER A 35 12.99 -15.16 10.86
C SER A 35 12.09 -16.40 10.81
N HIS A 36 11.27 -16.64 11.82
CA HIS A 36 10.31 -17.76 11.88
C HIS A 36 8.88 -17.31 11.54
N SER A 37 8.67 -16.02 11.43
CA SER A 37 7.35 -15.44 11.16
C SER A 37 6.94 -15.64 9.71
N SER A 38 5.63 -15.83 9.49
CA SER A 38 5.00 -15.86 8.17
C SER A 38 4.17 -14.60 7.95
N VAL A 39 4.40 -13.89 6.84
CA VAL A 39 3.71 -12.63 6.53
C VAL A 39 2.96 -12.69 5.20
N LEU A 40 1.80 -12.03 5.12
CA LEU A 40 1.02 -11.89 3.89
C LEU A 40 0.81 -10.41 3.53
N ASP A 41 1.22 -10.04 2.32
CA ASP A 41 0.91 -8.73 1.71
C ASP A 41 -0.30 -8.86 0.77
N VAL A 42 -1.40 -8.18 1.10
CA VAL A 42 -2.64 -8.19 0.32
C VAL A 42 -2.68 -6.98 -0.61
N GLY A 43 -2.59 -7.25 -1.92
CA GLY A 43 -2.34 -6.23 -2.93
C GLY A 43 -0.85 -5.91 -3.05
N CYS A 44 -0.01 -6.94 -3.03
CA CYS A 44 1.44 -6.81 -2.93
C CYS A 44 2.11 -6.12 -4.14
N GLY A 45 1.41 -6.00 -5.27
CA GLY A 45 1.93 -5.41 -6.49
C GLY A 45 3.25 -6.06 -6.92
N THR A 46 4.31 -5.26 -7.02
CA THR A 46 5.66 -5.71 -7.39
C THR A 46 6.50 -6.22 -6.21
N GLY A 47 5.89 -6.42 -5.02
CA GLY A 47 6.49 -7.05 -3.85
C GLY A 47 7.50 -6.18 -3.09
N ASN A 48 7.45 -4.86 -3.17
CA ASN A 48 8.47 -3.99 -2.56
C ASN A 48 8.59 -4.18 -1.05
N TYR A 49 7.47 -4.24 -0.32
CA TYR A 49 7.49 -4.45 1.13
C TYR A 49 7.89 -5.89 1.50
N LEU A 50 7.47 -6.88 0.71
CA LEU A 50 7.90 -8.27 0.92
C LEU A 50 9.40 -8.42 0.74
N LEU A 51 10.00 -7.78 -0.29
CA LEU A 51 11.44 -7.79 -0.49
C LEU A 51 12.17 -7.15 0.71
N ALA A 52 11.70 -6.00 1.17
CA ALA A 52 12.31 -5.31 2.30
C ALA A 52 12.20 -6.12 3.61
N LEU A 53 11.09 -6.83 3.85
CA LEU A 53 10.91 -7.73 4.99
C LEU A 53 11.80 -8.97 4.87
N ALA A 54 11.87 -9.60 3.70
CA ALA A 54 12.76 -10.74 3.46
C ALA A 54 14.23 -10.39 3.72
N GLU A 55 14.69 -9.21 3.24
CA GLU A 55 16.06 -8.76 3.41
C GLU A 55 16.38 -8.33 4.85
N SER A 56 15.45 -7.68 5.55
CA SER A 56 15.70 -7.10 6.88
C SER A 56 15.40 -8.05 8.04
N VAL A 57 14.45 -8.97 7.87
CA VAL A 57 13.97 -9.88 8.93
C VAL A 57 14.25 -11.33 8.59
N GLY A 58 14.15 -11.70 7.30
CA GLY A 58 14.30 -13.09 6.85
C GLY A 58 13.03 -13.94 7.07
N CYS A 59 11.86 -13.32 7.25
CA CYS A 59 10.60 -14.01 7.45
C CYS A 59 10.06 -14.65 6.16
N GLU A 60 9.16 -15.62 6.29
CA GLU A 60 8.48 -16.25 5.16
C GLU A 60 7.48 -15.29 4.53
N CYS A 61 7.67 -14.99 3.25
CA CYS A 61 6.92 -13.95 2.54
C CYS A 61 5.88 -14.53 1.58
N TRP A 62 4.63 -14.09 1.75
CA TRP A 62 3.50 -14.43 0.89
C TRP A 62 2.87 -13.16 0.32
N GLY A 63 2.45 -13.19 -0.95
CA GLY A 63 1.83 -12.05 -1.60
C GLY A 63 0.65 -12.44 -2.47
N VAL A 64 -0.39 -11.62 -2.43
CA VAL A 64 -1.57 -11.74 -3.29
C VAL A 64 -1.80 -10.44 -4.03
N ASP A 65 -1.96 -10.51 -5.36
CA ASP A 65 -2.33 -9.38 -6.20
C ASP A 65 -3.17 -9.86 -7.40
N PRO A 66 -4.20 -9.12 -7.84
CA PRO A 66 -4.99 -9.49 -9.01
C PRO A 66 -4.27 -9.25 -10.34
N SER A 67 -3.15 -8.53 -10.36
CA SER A 67 -2.38 -8.22 -11.57
C SER A 67 -1.26 -9.22 -11.80
N ALA A 68 -1.42 -10.07 -12.81
CA ALA A 68 -0.38 -11.02 -13.21
C ALA A 68 0.93 -10.33 -13.65
N ALA A 69 0.85 -9.12 -14.24
CA ALA A 69 2.03 -8.37 -14.65
C ALA A 69 2.81 -7.83 -13.44
N MET A 70 2.11 -7.35 -12.39
CA MET A 70 2.76 -6.94 -11.14
C MET A 70 3.47 -8.13 -10.48
N LEU A 71 2.80 -9.28 -10.41
CA LEU A 71 3.39 -10.50 -9.85
C LEU A 71 4.55 -11.05 -10.68
N ALA A 72 4.56 -10.85 -11.98
CA ALA A 72 5.70 -11.23 -12.82
C ALA A 72 6.97 -10.45 -12.43
N GLU A 73 6.84 -9.13 -12.21
CA GLU A 73 7.94 -8.30 -11.70
C GLU A 73 8.35 -8.71 -10.26
N ALA A 74 7.37 -9.02 -9.40
CA ALA A 74 7.66 -9.48 -8.05
C ALA A 74 8.47 -10.78 -8.05
N LYS A 75 8.13 -11.75 -8.90
CA LYS A 75 8.83 -13.04 -9.02
C LYS A 75 10.29 -12.92 -9.44
N ILE A 76 10.63 -11.93 -10.25
CA ILE A 76 12.03 -11.66 -10.64
C ILE A 76 12.89 -11.30 -9.43
N ARG A 77 12.29 -10.62 -8.45
CA ARG A 77 12.98 -10.05 -7.29
C ARG A 77 12.89 -10.90 -6.02
N LEU A 78 11.86 -11.74 -5.95
CA LEU A 78 11.45 -12.52 -4.78
C LEU A 78 11.34 -14.00 -5.17
N ALA A 79 12.48 -14.66 -5.43
CA ALA A 79 12.50 -16.05 -5.91
C ALA A 79 11.87 -17.03 -4.91
N ASP A 80 12.02 -16.77 -3.60
CA ASP A 80 11.58 -17.64 -2.51
C ASP A 80 10.20 -17.26 -1.95
N ALA A 81 9.56 -16.19 -2.43
CA ALA A 81 8.25 -15.77 -1.95
C ALA A 81 7.10 -16.54 -2.63
N HIS A 82 6.05 -16.80 -1.88
CA HIS A 82 4.82 -17.44 -2.35
C HIS A 82 3.86 -16.39 -2.92
N LEU A 83 3.78 -16.28 -4.25
CA LEU A 83 3.00 -15.25 -4.94
C LEU A 83 1.79 -15.84 -5.67
N PHE A 84 0.59 -15.30 -5.39
CA PHE A 84 -0.67 -15.79 -5.92
C PHE A 84 -1.45 -14.71 -6.67
N CYS A 85 -1.88 -15.01 -7.89
CA CYS A 85 -2.80 -14.15 -8.63
C CYS A 85 -4.24 -14.42 -8.18
N ALA A 86 -4.74 -13.57 -7.27
CA ALA A 86 -6.09 -13.70 -6.70
C ALA A 86 -6.61 -12.34 -6.25
N SER A 87 -7.94 -12.25 -6.08
CA SER A 87 -8.61 -11.10 -5.47
C SER A 87 -8.47 -11.15 -3.95
N ALA A 88 -8.38 -9.98 -3.32
CA ALA A 88 -8.33 -9.83 -1.86
C ALA A 88 -9.63 -10.32 -1.17
N GLU A 89 -10.76 -10.26 -1.87
CA GLU A 89 -12.06 -10.76 -1.39
C GLU A 89 -12.09 -12.30 -1.27
N ARG A 90 -11.11 -13.02 -1.89
CA ARG A 90 -11.01 -14.48 -1.85
C ARG A 90 -9.58 -14.93 -1.94
N LEU A 91 -8.89 -14.98 -0.83
CA LEU A 91 -7.44 -15.23 -0.75
C LEU A 91 -7.04 -16.66 -1.17
N LYS A 92 -7.93 -17.65 -1.07
CA LYS A 92 -7.67 -19.08 -1.37
C LYS A 92 -6.47 -19.66 -0.59
N LEU A 93 -6.21 -19.12 0.60
CA LEU A 93 -5.17 -19.54 1.52
C LEU A 93 -5.81 -20.22 2.73
N PRO A 94 -5.08 -21.11 3.44
CA PRO A 94 -5.56 -21.71 4.69
C PRO A 94 -5.91 -20.68 5.75
N ALA A 95 -6.78 -21.05 6.70
CA ALA A 95 -6.97 -20.28 7.92
C ALA A 95 -5.76 -20.42 8.85
N ASP A 96 -5.59 -19.45 9.76
CA ASP A 96 -4.63 -19.55 10.88
C ASP A 96 -3.18 -19.81 10.42
N GLN A 97 -2.72 -19.09 9.40
CA GLN A 97 -1.40 -19.31 8.78
C GLN A 97 -0.40 -18.19 9.05
N PHE A 98 -0.84 -16.92 9.20
CA PHE A 98 0.06 -15.77 9.19
C PHE A 98 0.13 -15.07 10.54
N ASP A 99 1.34 -14.67 10.93
CA ASP A 99 1.60 -13.83 12.10
C ASP A 99 1.25 -12.37 11.82
N LEU A 100 1.53 -11.89 10.59
CA LEU A 100 1.14 -10.58 10.11
C LEU A 100 0.47 -10.68 8.74
N VAL A 101 -0.70 -10.06 8.61
CA VAL A 101 -1.31 -9.73 7.32
C VAL A 101 -1.31 -8.21 7.18
N PHE A 102 -0.85 -7.70 6.05
CA PHE A 102 -0.84 -6.26 5.82
C PHE A 102 -1.27 -5.89 4.41
N ALA A 103 -1.67 -4.64 4.23
CA ALA A 103 -2.06 -4.08 2.95
C ALA A 103 -1.59 -2.63 2.86
N VAL A 104 -0.81 -2.27 1.84
CA VAL A 104 -0.20 -0.94 1.73
C VAL A 104 -0.74 -0.19 0.52
N ASP A 105 -1.38 0.95 0.77
CA ASP A 105 -1.86 1.89 -0.26
C ASP A 105 -2.77 1.22 -1.32
N VAL A 106 -3.64 0.31 -0.87
CA VAL A 106 -4.48 -0.52 -1.75
C VAL A 106 -5.97 -0.50 -1.38
N VAL A 107 -6.34 -0.05 -0.19
CA VAL A 107 -7.71 -0.14 0.35
C VAL A 107 -8.76 0.54 -0.54
N HIS A 108 -8.39 1.58 -1.25
CA HIS A 108 -9.24 2.30 -2.21
C HIS A 108 -9.50 1.53 -3.52
N HIS A 109 -8.89 0.36 -3.66
CA HIS A 109 -9.11 -0.59 -4.77
C HIS A 109 -9.99 -1.78 -4.38
N PHE A 110 -10.26 -2.01 -3.09
CA PHE A 110 -11.10 -3.09 -2.64
C PHE A 110 -12.57 -2.87 -3.04
N GLY A 111 -13.16 -3.85 -3.71
CA GLY A 111 -14.55 -3.80 -4.13
C GLY A 111 -15.51 -4.04 -2.96
N ASP A 112 -15.22 -5.03 -2.12
CA ASP A 112 -15.93 -5.36 -0.89
C ASP A 112 -14.95 -5.43 0.28
N ARG A 113 -14.74 -4.28 0.95
CA ARG A 113 -13.79 -4.16 2.05
C ARG A 113 -14.14 -5.05 3.25
N GLU A 114 -15.43 -5.21 3.54
CA GLU A 114 -15.86 -6.08 4.64
C GLU A 114 -15.44 -7.52 4.38
N GLN A 115 -15.62 -8.00 3.15
CA GLN A 115 -15.19 -9.34 2.77
C GLN A 115 -13.66 -9.47 2.80
N VAL A 116 -12.91 -8.46 2.34
CA VAL A 116 -11.44 -8.45 2.44
C VAL A 116 -10.98 -8.55 3.89
N PHE A 117 -11.55 -7.74 4.78
CA PHE A 117 -11.15 -7.77 6.20
C PHE A 117 -11.51 -9.10 6.88
N ARG A 118 -12.65 -9.73 6.52
CA ARG A 118 -12.98 -11.09 6.99
C ARG A 118 -11.97 -12.14 6.51
N GLU A 119 -11.54 -12.06 5.25
CA GLU A 119 -10.52 -12.97 4.71
C GLU A 119 -9.15 -12.73 5.39
N CYS A 120 -8.74 -11.47 5.58
CA CYS A 120 -7.52 -11.15 6.32
C CYS A 120 -7.58 -11.71 7.76
N LEU A 121 -8.70 -11.54 8.47
CA LEU A 121 -8.88 -12.10 9.80
C LEU A 121 -8.83 -13.64 9.78
N ARG A 122 -9.46 -14.26 8.77
CA ARG A 122 -9.51 -15.73 8.66
C ARG A 122 -8.12 -16.35 8.54
N VAL A 123 -7.26 -15.77 7.72
CA VAL A 123 -5.92 -16.32 7.43
C VAL A 123 -4.88 -15.99 8.51
N LEU A 124 -5.13 -15.05 9.40
CA LEU A 124 -4.27 -14.77 10.56
C LEU A 124 -4.31 -15.91 11.57
N CYS A 125 -3.16 -16.22 12.17
CA CYS A 125 -3.08 -17.02 13.38
C CYS A 125 -3.84 -16.38 14.54
N PRO A 126 -4.37 -17.13 15.52
CA PRO A 126 -4.84 -16.56 16.77
C PRO A 126 -3.73 -15.75 17.44
N GLY A 127 -4.01 -14.48 17.78
CA GLY A 127 -3.01 -13.52 18.27
C GLY A 127 -2.22 -12.80 17.20
N GLY A 128 -2.35 -13.19 15.92
CA GLY A 128 -1.72 -12.51 14.80
C GLY A 128 -2.29 -11.12 14.53
N SER A 129 -1.52 -10.28 13.86
CA SER A 129 -1.81 -8.86 13.63
C SER A 129 -2.18 -8.56 12.20
N PHE A 130 -3.13 -7.64 12.00
CA PHE A 130 -3.41 -7.00 10.72
C PHE A 130 -2.92 -5.56 10.73
N CYS A 131 -2.34 -5.10 9.63
CA CYS A 131 -1.97 -3.69 9.46
C CYS A 131 -2.41 -3.16 8.09
N LEU A 132 -3.32 -2.20 8.10
CA LEU A 132 -3.72 -1.43 6.93
C LEU A 132 -2.93 -0.12 6.88
N VAL A 133 -2.15 0.07 5.83
CA VAL A 133 -1.42 1.32 5.56
C VAL A 133 -2.17 2.12 4.51
N THR A 134 -2.57 3.33 4.86
CA THR A 134 -3.42 4.20 4.03
C THR A 134 -3.12 5.68 4.31
N GLU A 135 -3.95 6.56 3.78
CA GLU A 135 -3.89 8.00 4.07
C GLU A 135 -5.25 8.50 4.56
N SER A 136 -5.24 9.46 5.49
CA SER A 136 -6.44 10.20 5.86
C SER A 136 -6.78 11.28 4.82
N ALA A 137 -8.02 11.77 4.82
CA ALA A 137 -8.42 12.89 3.95
C ALA A 137 -7.56 14.15 4.19
N GLU A 138 -7.09 14.39 5.41
CA GLU A 138 -6.18 15.48 5.72
C GLU A 138 -4.79 15.27 5.09
N MET A 139 -4.23 14.05 5.21
CA MET A 139 -2.96 13.70 4.58
C MET A 139 -3.02 13.86 3.06
N ILE A 140 -4.09 13.39 2.42
CA ILE A 140 -4.29 13.52 0.97
C ILE A 140 -4.30 14.99 0.54
N ARG A 141 -5.00 15.86 1.27
CA ARG A 141 -5.03 17.31 0.97
C ARG A 141 -3.68 18.00 1.09
N ARG A 142 -2.79 17.47 1.92
CA ARG A 142 -1.47 18.03 2.23
C ARG A 142 -0.32 17.22 1.63
N ARG A 143 -0.62 16.25 0.76
CA ARG A 143 0.38 15.39 0.14
C ARG A 143 1.14 16.14 -0.96
N GLU A 144 2.31 16.63 -0.61
CA GLU A 144 3.22 17.21 -1.60
C GLU A 144 4.03 16.12 -2.33
N PRO A 145 4.40 16.34 -3.58
CA PRO A 145 4.08 17.49 -4.44
C PRO A 145 2.72 17.41 -5.16
N HIS A 146 1.87 16.39 -4.87
CA HIS A 146 0.56 16.23 -5.52
C HIS A 146 -0.36 17.44 -5.32
N ALA A 147 -0.47 17.95 -4.09
CA ALA A 147 -1.39 19.02 -3.76
C ALA A 147 -1.04 20.30 -4.54
N SER A 148 0.24 20.63 -4.64
CA SER A 148 0.70 21.85 -5.32
C SER A 148 0.64 21.75 -6.85
N TYR A 149 0.99 20.61 -7.43
CA TYR A 149 1.12 20.49 -8.89
C TYR A 149 -0.09 19.82 -9.56
N PHE A 150 -0.81 18.97 -8.84
CA PHE A 150 -1.92 18.17 -9.37
C PHE A 150 -3.18 18.25 -8.48
N PRO A 151 -3.74 19.45 -8.21
CA PRO A 151 -4.88 19.59 -7.28
C PRO A 151 -6.10 18.77 -7.70
N ALA A 152 -6.32 18.54 -9.00
CA ALA A 152 -7.39 17.67 -9.47
C ALA A 152 -7.20 16.19 -9.05
N ALA A 153 -5.96 15.71 -8.90
CA ALA A 153 -5.68 14.37 -8.39
C ALA A 153 -6.08 14.24 -6.92
N VAL A 154 -5.93 15.30 -6.13
CA VAL A 154 -6.36 15.34 -4.72
C VAL A 154 -7.85 15.07 -4.59
N GLU A 155 -8.68 15.76 -5.39
CA GLU A 155 -10.14 15.55 -5.38
C GLU A 155 -10.53 14.14 -5.82
N ILE A 156 -9.85 13.59 -6.83
CA ILE A 156 -10.04 12.22 -7.27
C ILE A 156 -9.74 11.22 -6.15
N GLU A 157 -8.68 11.44 -5.39
CA GLU A 157 -8.31 10.55 -4.28
C GLU A 157 -9.26 10.68 -3.09
N LEU A 158 -9.65 11.91 -2.73
CA LEU A 158 -10.64 12.14 -1.67
C LEU A 158 -11.98 11.43 -1.96
N ALA A 159 -12.36 11.31 -3.23
CA ALA A 159 -13.56 10.58 -3.63
C ALA A 159 -13.41 9.05 -3.57
N ARG A 160 -12.19 8.52 -3.59
CA ARG A 160 -11.91 7.07 -3.63
C ARG A 160 -11.51 6.49 -2.28
N TYR A 161 -10.81 7.27 -1.46
CA TYR A 161 -10.33 6.79 -0.18
C TYR A 161 -11.46 6.76 0.87
N PRO A 162 -11.64 5.64 1.56
CA PRO A 162 -12.59 5.55 2.66
C PRO A 162 -12.14 6.40 3.85
N SER A 163 -13.09 6.90 4.62
CA SER A 163 -12.75 7.63 5.85
C SER A 163 -12.13 6.70 6.90
N VAL A 164 -11.25 7.24 7.74
CA VAL A 164 -10.62 6.51 8.85
C VAL A 164 -11.66 5.94 9.80
N VAL A 165 -12.75 6.67 10.04
CA VAL A 165 -13.87 6.23 10.90
C VAL A 165 -14.55 5.00 10.29
N ALA A 166 -14.84 5.01 8.98
CA ALA A 166 -15.43 3.87 8.30
C ALA A 166 -14.50 2.65 8.37
N LEU A 167 -13.21 2.82 8.08
CA LEU A 167 -12.23 1.73 8.15
C LEU A 167 -12.16 1.09 9.54
N LYS A 168 -12.13 1.90 10.61
CA LYS A 168 -12.14 1.37 11.97
C LYS A 168 -13.41 0.58 12.28
N SER A 169 -14.57 1.10 11.88
CA SER A 169 -15.86 0.41 12.05
C SER A 169 -15.90 -0.92 11.28
N GLU A 170 -15.43 -0.92 10.03
CA GLU A 170 -15.40 -2.12 9.19
C GLU A 170 -14.43 -3.18 9.76
N LEU A 171 -13.25 -2.78 10.28
CA LEU A 171 -12.31 -3.69 10.95
C LEU A 171 -12.92 -4.30 12.22
N GLN A 172 -13.59 -3.49 13.05
CA GLN A 172 -14.29 -4.00 14.24
C GLN A 172 -15.42 -4.98 13.86
N ALA A 173 -16.20 -4.64 12.84
CA ALA A 173 -17.27 -5.51 12.34
C ALA A 173 -16.74 -6.84 11.76
N ALA A 174 -15.55 -6.84 11.16
CA ALA A 174 -14.88 -8.05 10.71
C ALA A 174 -14.39 -8.95 11.86
N GLY A 175 -14.25 -8.43 13.08
CA GLY A 175 -13.86 -9.17 14.28
C GLY A 175 -12.45 -8.86 14.82
N PHE A 176 -11.76 -7.85 14.28
CA PHE A 176 -10.49 -7.39 14.84
C PHE A 176 -10.70 -6.71 16.19
N VAL A 177 -9.79 -6.96 17.11
CA VAL A 177 -9.75 -6.36 18.46
C VAL A 177 -8.49 -5.51 18.62
N ASP A 178 -8.39 -4.75 19.73
CA ASP A 178 -7.21 -3.92 20.09
C ASP A 178 -6.76 -2.97 18.97
N LEU A 179 -7.74 -2.33 18.31
CA LEU A 179 -7.43 -1.43 17.19
C LEU A 179 -6.55 -0.26 17.63
N GLN A 180 -5.45 -0.07 16.93
CA GLN A 180 -4.51 1.03 17.10
C GLN A 180 -4.45 1.89 15.85
N GLN A 181 -4.04 3.15 16.03
CA GLN A 181 -3.78 4.08 14.93
C GLN A 181 -2.42 4.73 15.17
N LEU A 182 -1.59 4.73 14.14
CA LEU A 182 -0.28 5.37 14.13
C LEU A 182 -0.13 6.20 12.85
N GLU A 183 0.39 7.40 12.98
CA GLU A 183 0.82 8.21 11.84
C GLU A 183 2.35 8.15 11.75
N VAL A 184 2.86 7.95 10.55
CA VAL A 184 4.30 7.91 10.27
C VAL A 184 4.63 8.90 9.17
N GLU A 185 5.82 9.51 9.27
CA GLU A 185 6.30 10.45 8.26
C GLU A 185 7.79 10.27 7.99
N CYS A 186 8.19 10.63 6.78
CA CYS A 186 9.58 10.67 6.34
C CYS A 186 9.81 11.93 5.51
N HIS A 187 10.82 12.71 5.88
CA HIS A 187 11.24 13.87 5.10
C HIS A 187 12.13 13.40 3.96
N THR A 188 11.83 13.84 2.76
CA THR A 188 12.53 13.43 1.55
C THR A 188 12.50 14.55 0.51
N GLU A 189 13.14 14.33 -0.62
CA GLU A 189 13.19 15.29 -1.73
C GLU A 189 12.81 14.60 -3.04
N LEU A 190 12.03 15.31 -3.86
CA LEU A 190 11.80 14.93 -5.22
C LEU A 190 12.95 15.48 -6.08
N THR A 191 13.69 14.58 -6.71
CA THR A 191 14.82 14.87 -7.58
C THR A 191 14.56 14.48 -9.04
N ASP A 192 13.50 13.72 -9.29
CA ASP A 192 13.17 13.17 -10.60
C ASP A 192 11.66 13.32 -10.89
N ILE A 193 11.34 13.79 -12.09
CA ILE A 193 9.97 13.97 -12.56
C ILE A 193 9.34 12.68 -13.12
N GLU A 194 10.14 11.69 -13.46
CA GLU A 194 9.67 10.49 -14.17
C GLU A 194 8.56 9.70 -13.47
N PRO A 195 8.51 9.59 -12.12
CA PRO A 195 7.38 8.97 -11.41
C PRO A 195 6.04 9.64 -11.73
N TYR A 196 6.06 10.95 -12.00
CA TYR A 196 4.87 11.71 -12.39
C TYR A 196 4.56 11.58 -13.87
N ARG A 197 5.56 11.67 -14.76
CA ARG A 197 5.39 11.49 -16.22
C ARG A 197 4.84 10.12 -16.57
N THR A 198 5.33 9.09 -15.93
CA THR A 198 4.88 7.70 -16.11
C THR A 198 3.57 7.40 -15.39
N LYS A 199 3.03 8.40 -14.65
CA LYS A 199 1.77 8.33 -13.92
C LYS A 199 1.69 7.12 -12.97
N VAL A 200 2.77 6.77 -12.25
CA VAL A 200 2.76 5.63 -11.30
C VAL A 200 1.75 5.79 -10.17
N HIS A 201 1.25 7.00 -9.94
CA HIS A 201 0.14 7.28 -9.03
C HIS A 201 -1.18 7.19 -9.79
N SER A 202 -2.06 6.28 -9.37
CA SER A 202 -3.30 5.96 -10.10
C SER A 202 -4.25 7.14 -10.31
N SER A 203 -4.24 8.14 -9.41
CA SER A 203 -5.04 9.37 -9.55
C SER A 203 -4.65 10.22 -10.75
N LEU A 204 -3.36 10.24 -11.11
CA LEU A 204 -2.88 10.99 -12.27
C LEU A 204 -3.41 10.45 -13.60
N GLN A 205 -3.75 9.16 -13.65
CA GLN A 205 -4.38 8.54 -14.82
C GLN A 205 -5.82 9.00 -15.05
N LEU A 206 -6.49 9.39 -13.99
CA LEU A 206 -7.90 9.78 -14.00
C LEU A 206 -8.10 11.27 -14.27
N MET A 207 -7.00 12.03 -14.34
CA MET A 207 -7.02 13.44 -14.68
C MET A 207 -7.23 13.68 -16.20
N SER A 208 -7.77 14.85 -16.57
CA SER A 208 -7.73 15.29 -17.96
C SER A 208 -6.27 15.53 -18.41
N ASN A 209 -5.98 15.28 -19.68
CA ASN A 209 -4.62 15.49 -20.20
C ASN A 209 -4.18 16.96 -20.02
N SER A 210 -5.04 17.92 -20.26
CA SER A 210 -4.70 19.34 -20.14
C SER A 210 -4.29 19.76 -18.72
N THR A 211 -5.01 19.28 -17.68
CA THR A 211 -4.63 19.54 -16.28
C THR A 211 -3.38 18.80 -15.87
N PHE A 212 -3.19 17.59 -16.36
CA PHE A 212 -1.99 16.80 -16.12
C PHE A 212 -0.76 17.47 -16.74
N ASP A 213 -0.81 17.86 -18.03
CA ASP A 213 0.30 18.49 -18.74
C ASP A 213 0.73 19.81 -18.10
N ALA A 214 -0.24 20.63 -17.67
CA ALA A 214 0.06 21.87 -16.93
C ALA A 214 0.77 21.59 -15.58
N GLY A 215 0.37 20.53 -14.86
CA GLY A 215 1.04 20.11 -13.63
C GLY A 215 2.47 19.64 -13.87
N ILE A 216 2.70 18.82 -14.89
CA ILE A 216 4.04 18.33 -15.30
C ILE A 216 4.95 19.47 -15.72
N GLU A 217 4.43 20.47 -16.46
CA GLU A 217 5.22 21.62 -16.88
C GLU A 217 5.71 22.44 -15.66
N ARG A 218 4.81 22.77 -14.72
CA ARG A 218 5.14 23.51 -13.50
C ARG A 218 6.14 22.72 -12.64
N LEU A 219 5.89 21.43 -12.41
CA LEU A 219 6.78 20.56 -11.63
C LEU A 219 8.17 20.49 -12.25
N GLY A 220 8.25 20.37 -13.59
CA GLY A 220 9.51 20.37 -14.33
C GLY A 220 10.25 21.71 -14.29
N GLN A 221 9.52 22.84 -14.21
CA GLN A 221 10.12 24.16 -14.03
C GLN A 221 10.78 24.28 -12.65
N ASP A 222 10.07 23.89 -11.60
CA ASP A 222 10.59 23.99 -10.23
C ASP A 222 11.77 23.03 -9.99
N LEU A 223 11.72 21.81 -10.52
CA LEU A 223 12.83 20.85 -10.44
C LEU A 223 14.12 21.32 -11.13
N ARG A 224 14.04 22.21 -12.13
CA ARG A 224 15.24 22.84 -12.72
C ARG A 224 15.93 23.81 -11.76
N SER A 225 15.21 24.31 -10.78
CA SER A 225 15.76 25.20 -9.74
C SER A 225 16.37 24.43 -8.56
N GLY A 226 16.11 23.13 -8.45
CA GLY A 226 16.66 22.23 -7.46
C GLY A 226 15.68 21.18 -6.97
N PRO A 227 16.10 20.27 -6.08
CA PRO A 227 15.23 19.27 -5.43
C PRO A 227 14.08 19.94 -4.70
N ILE A 228 12.89 19.30 -4.75
CA ILE A 228 11.68 19.78 -4.06
C ILE A 228 11.52 18.99 -2.77
N PRO A 229 11.69 19.61 -1.58
CA PRO A 229 11.50 18.92 -0.32
C PRO A 229 10.02 18.64 -0.08
N TYR A 230 9.71 17.45 0.45
CA TYR A 230 8.36 17.09 0.87
C TYR A 230 8.38 16.10 2.03
N THR A 231 7.23 15.96 2.71
CA THR A 231 7.05 14.97 3.76
C THR A 231 6.11 13.88 3.24
N TRP A 232 6.63 12.66 3.20
CA TRP A 232 5.88 11.48 2.85
C TRP A 232 5.22 10.89 4.11
N ARG A 233 3.88 10.77 4.11
CA ARG A 233 3.10 10.38 5.28
C ARG A 233 2.21 9.19 4.98
N TYR A 234 2.03 8.35 6.02
CA TYR A 234 1.02 7.31 6.02
C TYR A 234 0.32 7.22 7.38
N LEU A 235 -0.93 6.76 7.31
CA LEU A 235 -1.73 6.32 8.45
C LEU A 235 -1.73 4.80 8.49
N LEU A 236 -1.36 4.22 9.62
CA LEU A 236 -1.44 2.80 9.89
C LEU A 236 -2.62 2.53 10.82
N LEU A 237 -3.51 1.63 10.42
CA LEU A 237 -4.56 1.08 11.28
C LEU A 237 -4.21 -0.39 11.52
N SER A 238 -3.98 -0.78 12.76
CA SER A 238 -3.71 -2.16 13.11
C SER A 238 -4.74 -2.71 14.07
N GLY A 239 -4.90 -4.02 14.06
CA GLY A 239 -5.75 -4.76 14.97
C GLY A 239 -5.31 -6.21 15.06
N THR A 240 -5.73 -6.93 16.09
CA THR A 240 -5.33 -8.33 16.32
C THR A 240 -6.51 -9.29 16.14
N LYS A 241 -6.20 -10.51 15.71
CA LYS A 241 -7.13 -11.63 15.82
C LYS A 241 -7.11 -12.13 17.25
N ARG A 242 -8.30 -12.29 17.85
CA ARG A 242 -8.40 -12.77 19.22
C ARG A 242 -7.63 -14.10 19.41
N ALA A 243 -6.81 -14.20 20.45
CA ALA A 243 -6.14 -15.43 20.81
C ALA A 243 -7.17 -16.52 21.14
N SER A 244 -6.85 -17.77 20.82
CA SER A 244 -7.63 -18.91 21.28
C SER A 244 -7.51 -19.03 22.79
N ALA A 245 -8.65 -19.26 23.47
CA ALA A 245 -8.70 -19.46 24.92
C ALA A 245 -8.07 -20.80 25.32
#